data_ac831a29722f28f189daabe114cd4951
#
_entry.id   ac831a29722f28f189daabe114cd4951
#
_cell.length_a   1.000
_cell.length_b   1.000
_cell.length_c   1.000
_cell.angle_alpha   90.00
_cell.angle_beta   90.00
_cell.angle_gamma   90.00
#
_symmetry.space_group_name_H-M   'P 1'
#
loop_
_entity.id
_entity.type
_entity.pdbx_description
1 polymer ?
#
loop_
_entity_poly.entity_id
_entity_poly.type
_entity_poly.pdbx_seq_one_letter_code
_entity_poly.pdbx_strand_id
1 'polypeptide(L)'
;MHTYVWGPSQVSSLGGSCYYITFIDDATRKTWVCCIRQKSNVFDTFKKWKALVENETGKRLKCLRSDNGGEYCSKEFDDYCSYHGIHRENIVLRIPQENGVSERMNMTIMERARSMRLHAWFPLQFWEDVVNNIVYLINIETSISLDGGIT
;
A
#
# COMPACT_ATOMS: atom_id res chain seq x y z
N MET A 1 -4.93 9.77 0.77
CA MET A 1 -4.35 8.47 0.39
C MET A 1 -2.95 8.36 0.94
N HIS A 2 -2.67 7.35 1.75
CA HIS A 2 -1.32 7.03 2.24
C HIS A 2 -0.69 5.96 1.38
N THR A 3 0.61 6.05 1.13
CA THR A 3 1.38 5.02 0.43
C THR A 3 2.66 4.70 1.16
N TYR A 4 3.08 3.45 1.09
CA TYR A 4 4.29 2.94 1.72
C TYR A 4 4.88 1.80 0.89
N VAL A 5 6.20 1.71 0.84
CA VAL A 5 6.92 0.61 0.19
C VAL A 5 7.63 -0.23 1.24
N TRP A 6 7.31 -1.50 1.28
CA TRP A 6 7.96 -2.49 2.13
C TRP A 6 8.93 -3.34 1.33
N GLY A 7 10.04 -3.66 1.94
CA GLY A 7 11.07 -4.54 1.39
C GLY A 7 12.48 -3.97 1.49
N PRO A 8 13.47 -4.67 0.95
CA PRO A 8 13.35 -5.94 0.23
C PRO A 8 12.99 -7.12 1.15
N SER A 9 12.25 -8.08 0.61
CA SER A 9 12.02 -9.34 1.28
C SER A 9 13.31 -10.17 1.37
N GLN A 10 13.39 -11.09 2.34
CA GLN A 10 14.54 -11.99 2.49
C GLN A 10 14.70 -12.94 1.30
N VAL A 11 13.59 -13.35 0.70
CA VAL A 11 13.55 -14.16 -0.51
C VAL A 11 12.57 -13.57 -1.50
N SER A 12 12.83 -13.74 -2.79
CA SER A 12 11.86 -13.39 -3.83
C SER A 12 10.62 -14.27 -3.72
N SER A 13 9.45 -13.71 -4.03
CA SER A 13 8.23 -14.50 -4.17
C SER A 13 8.32 -15.48 -5.34
N LEU A 14 7.38 -16.40 -5.45
CA LEU A 14 7.27 -17.27 -6.62
C LEU A 14 7.13 -16.48 -7.92
N GLY A 15 6.47 -15.34 -7.90
CA GLY A 15 6.35 -14.42 -9.03
C GLY A 15 7.57 -13.51 -9.24
N GLY A 16 8.61 -13.60 -8.41
CA GLY A 16 9.83 -12.81 -8.50
C GLY A 16 9.75 -11.44 -7.85
N SER A 17 8.74 -11.17 -7.04
CA SER A 17 8.60 -9.90 -6.31
C SER A 17 9.53 -9.85 -5.11
N CYS A 18 10.08 -8.66 -4.83
CA CYS A 18 10.95 -8.40 -3.67
C CYS A 18 10.38 -7.32 -2.74
N TYR A 19 9.40 -6.56 -3.21
CA TYR A 19 8.77 -5.45 -2.49
C TYR A 19 7.26 -5.49 -2.65
N TYR A 20 6.54 -4.82 -1.77
CA TYR A 20 5.15 -4.44 -2.03
C TYR A 20 4.89 -2.98 -1.68
N ILE A 21 3.93 -2.40 -2.38
CA ILE A 21 3.43 -1.05 -2.14
C ILE A 21 2.05 -1.18 -1.54
N THR A 22 1.76 -0.44 -0.48
CA THR A 22 0.40 -0.28 0.04
C THR A 22 -0.14 1.11 -0.32
N PHE A 23 -1.41 1.15 -0.67
CA PHE A 23 -2.19 2.39 -0.80
C PHE A 23 -3.39 2.27 0.15
N ILE A 24 -3.55 3.25 1.04
CA ILE A 24 -4.57 3.22 2.09
C ILE A 24 -5.42 4.47 1.99
N ASP A 25 -6.72 4.29 1.81
CA ASP A 25 -7.67 5.40 1.79
C ASP A 25 -7.93 5.92 3.21
N ASP A 26 -7.82 7.25 3.38
CA ASP A 26 -7.98 7.89 4.69
C ASP A 26 -9.39 7.74 5.27
N ALA A 27 -10.40 7.85 4.41
CA ALA A 27 -11.79 7.86 4.84
C ALA A 27 -12.32 6.46 5.14
N THR A 28 -12.07 5.51 4.24
CA THR A 28 -12.63 4.15 4.31
C THR A 28 -11.69 3.12 4.91
N ARG A 29 -10.40 3.45 5.01
CA ARG A 29 -9.32 2.53 5.36
C ARG A 29 -9.14 1.36 4.38
N LYS A 30 -9.81 1.41 3.25
CA LYS A 30 -9.59 0.44 2.18
C LYS A 30 -8.13 0.45 1.77
N THR A 31 -7.56 -0.74 1.67
CA THR A 31 -6.14 -0.95 1.40
C THR A 31 -5.98 -1.73 0.10
N TRP A 32 -5.05 -1.26 -0.73
CA TRP A 32 -4.58 -1.99 -1.91
C TRP A 32 -3.12 -2.35 -1.70
N VAL A 33 -2.73 -3.49 -2.22
CA VAL A 33 -1.34 -3.93 -2.24
C VAL A 33 -0.92 -4.28 -3.65
N CYS A 34 0.26 -3.82 -4.04
CA CYS A 34 0.86 -4.12 -5.34
C CYS A 34 2.27 -4.66 -5.10
N CYS A 35 2.53 -5.88 -5.52
CA CYS A 35 3.85 -6.50 -5.41
C CYS A 35 4.70 -6.15 -6.62
N ILE A 36 5.96 -5.80 -6.39
CA ILE A 36 6.91 -5.35 -7.41
C ILE A 36 8.28 -6.02 -7.25
N ARG A 37 9.01 -6.09 -8.34
CA ARG A 37 10.36 -6.69 -8.35
C ARG A 37 11.43 -5.73 -7.85
N GLN A 38 11.34 -4.46 -8.21
CA GLN A 38 12.34 -3.44 -7.92
C GLN A 38 11.67 -2.15 -7.46
N LYS A 39 12.34 -1.40 -6.61
CA LYS A 39 11.88 -0.07 -6.18
C LYS A 39 11.68 0.91 -7.34
N SER A 40 12.43 0.77 -8.42
CA SER A 40 12.26 1.57 -9.64
C SER A 40 10.90 1.35 -10.33
N ASN A 41 10.17 0.30 -9.98
CA ASN A 41 8.83 0.03 -10.50
C ASN A 41 7.71 0.80 -9.77
N VAL A 42 8.02 1.52 -8.70
CA VAL A 42 7.00 2.20 -7.87
C VAL A 42 6.19 3.20 -8.69
N PHE A 43 6.84 4.03 -9.48
CA PHE A 43 6.15 5.07 -10.25
C PHE A 43 5.19 4.48 -11.30
N ASP A 44 5.63 3.50 -12.08
CA ASP A 44 4.78 2.84 -13.08
C ASP A 44 3.62 2.10 -12.42
N THR A 45 3.86 1.45 -11.30
CA THR A 45 2.83 0.76 -10.52
C THR A 45 1.81 1.74 -9.96
N PHE A 46 2.26 2.87 -9.45
CA PHE A 46 1.38 3.96 -8.97
C PHE A 46 0.46 4.46 -10.08
N LYS A 47 0.99 4.71 -11.26
CA LYS A 47 0.19 5.16 -12.42
C LYS A 47 -0.90 4.16 -12.80
N LYS A 48 -0.55 2.88 -12.86
CA LYS A 48 -1.48 1.79 -13.18
C LYS A 48 -2.56 1.64 -12.11
N TRP A 49 -2.16 1.63 -10.85
CA TRP A 49 -3.09 1.55 -9.72
C TRP A 49 -4.05 2.73 -9.70
N LYS A 50 -3.53 3.95 -9.88
CA LYS A 50 -4.34 5.18 -9.92
C LYS A 50 -5.39 5.13 -11.01
N ALA A 51 -5.00 4.76 -12.24
CA ALA A 51 -5.93 4.65 -13.35
C ALA A 51 -7.03 3.63 -13.07
N LEU A 52 -6.68 2.47 -12.53
CA LEU A 52 -7.64 1.42 -12.18
C LEU A 52 -8.64 1.89 -11.12
N VAL A 53 -8.14 2.41 -10.02
CA VAL A 53 -8.98 2.83 -8.87
C VAL A 53 -9.86 4.02 -9.22
N GLU A 54 -9.36 5.00 -9.95
CA GLU A 54 -10.17 6.13 -10.42
C GLU A 54 -11.28 5.70 -11.38
N ASN A 55 -10.99 4.72 -12.23
CA ASN A 55 -11.98 4.15 -13.15
C ASN A 55 -13.06 3.34 -12.40
N GLU A 56 -12.67 2.55 -11.41
CA GLU A 56 -13.60 1.74 -10.60
C GLU A 56 -14.49 2.59 -9.70
N THR A 57 -13.94 3.63 -9.09
CA THR A 57 -14.65 4.45 -8.10
C THR A 57 -15.33 5.68 -8.67
N GLY A 58 -14.94 6.12 -9.85
CA GLY A 58 -15.35 7.40 -10.43
C GLY A 58 -14.79 8.63 -9.69
N LYS A 59 -13.89 8.42 -8.74
CA LYS A 59 -13.29 9.48 -7.92
C LYS A 59 -11.83 9.69 -8.31
N ARG A 60 -11.41 10.95 -8.32
CA ARG A 60 -10.01 11.31 -8.59
C ARG A 60 -9.18 11.37 -7.33
N LEU A 61 -7.94 10.91 -7.41
CA LEU A 61 -6.95 11.08 -6.36
C LEU A 61 -6.56 12.55 -6.24
N LYS A 62 -6.74 13.13 -5.05
CA LYS A 62 -6.46 14.55 -4.78
C LYS A 62 -5.19 14.77 -3.98
N CYS A 63 -4.86 13.86 -3.09
CA CYS A 63 -3.72 13.97 -2.21
C CYS A 63 -3.05 12.62 -2.01
N LEU A 64 -1.73 12.60 -2.09
CA LEU A 64 -0.89 11.44 -1.85
C LEU A 64 0.11 11.75 -0.74
N ARG A 65 0.03 11.02 0.36
CA ARG A 65 0.96 11.10 1.49
C ARG A 65 1.96 9.96 1.39
N SER A 66 3.23 10.30 1.35
CA SER A 66 4.33 9.34 1.34
C SER A 66 5.45 9.78 2.28
N ASP A 67 6.31 8.84 2.65
CA ASP A 67 7.58 9.18 3.27
C ASP A 67 8.53 9.83 2.25
N ASN A 68 9.71 10.27 2.71
CA ASN A 68 10.74 10.85 1.84
C ASN A 68 11.59 9.77 1.16
N GLY A 69 11.06 8.58 0.93
CA GLY A 69 11.75 7.53 0.18
C GLY A 69 12.13 8.00 -1.23
N GLY A 70 13.31 7.61 -1.70
CA GLY A 70 13.82 8.02 -3.00
C GLY A 70 12.92 7.67 -4.17
N GLU A 71 12.11 6.63 -4.05
CA GLU A 71 11.13 6.21 -5.03
C GLU A 71 10.00 7.23 -5.27
N TYR A 72 9.73 8.11 -4.30
CA TYR A 72 8.73 9.19 -4.40
C TYR A 72 9.34 10.56 -4.68
N CYS A 73 10.65 10.68 -4.72
CA CYS A 73 11.37 11.97 -4.81
C CYS A 73 11.86 12.30 -6.22
N SER A 74 11.49 11.53 -7.23
CA SER A 74 11.90 11.83 -8.60
C SER A 74 11.14 13.04 -9.15
N LYS A 75 11.83 13.83 -10.00
CA LYS A 75 11.21 14.94 -10.72
C LYS A 75 10.04 14.46 -11.59
N GLU A 76 10.20 13.31 -12.22
CA GLU A 76 9.17 12.69 -13.06
C GLU A 76 7.88 12.40 -12.27
N PHE A 77 8.02 11.91 -11.04
CA PHE A 77 6.90 11.68 -10.14
C PHE A 77 6.21 13.00 -9.75
N ASP A 78 6.98 14.01 -9.40
CA ASP A 78 6.45 15.34 -9.04
C ASP A 78 5.74 16.00 -10.23
N ASP A 79 6.31 15.94 -11.42
CA ASP A 79 5.73 16.50 -12.64
C ASP A 79 4.39 15.79 -12.97
N TYR A 80 4.34 14.48 -12.84
CA TYR A 80 3.13 13.70 -13.03
C TYR A 80 2.03 14.11 -12.05
N CYS A 81 2.34 14.22 -10.77
CA CYS A 81 1.38 14.62 -9.75
C CYS A 81 0.87 16.05 -9.98
N SER A 82 1.75 16.97 -10.34
CA SER A 82 1.39 18.34 -10.67
C SER A 82 0.47 18.42 -11.88
N TYR A 83 0.76 17.66 -12.92
CA TYR A 83 -0.06 17.61 -14.12
C TYR A 83 -1.49 17.08 -13.84
N HIS A 84 -1.61 16.10 -12.96
CA HIS A 84 -2.89 15.50 -12.59
C HIS A 84 -3.59 16.18 -11.40
N GLY A 85 -3.03 17.28 -10.88
CA GLY A 85 -3.61 18.02 -9.76
C GLY A 85 -3.57 17.26 -8.43
N ILE A 86 -2.60 16.37 -8.26
CA ILE A 86 -2.41 15.61 -7.03
C ILE A 86 -1.49 16.37 -6.10
N HIS A 87 -2.02 16.76 -4.93
CA HIS A 87 -1.23 17.37 -3.87
C HIS A 87 -0.36 16.29 -3.20
N ARG A 88 0.94 16.55 -3.10
CA ARG A 88 1.86 15.65 -2.42
C ARG A 88 2.20 16.16 -1.04
N GLU A 89 1.93 15.35 -0.04
CA GLU A 89 2.33 15.57 1.34
C GLU A 89 3.47 14.61 1.70
N ASN A 90 4.65 15.18 1.95
CA ASN A 90 5.76 14.43 2.49
C ASN A 90 5.61 14.35 4.00
N ILE A 91 5.52 13.14 4.51
CA ILE A 91 5.44 12.89 5.94
C ILE A 91 6.82 13.13 6.53
N VAL A 92 6.91 14.11 7.42
CA VAL A 92 8.15 14.37 8.16
C VAL A 92 8.22 13.35 9.30
N LEU A 93 9.30 12.57 9.34
CA LEU A 93 9.57 11.51 10.35
C LEU A 93 9.48 11.96 11.83
N ARG A 94 9.28 13.25 12.08
CA ARG A 94 9.22 13.82 13.43
C ARG A 94 7.82 13.99 14.00
N ILE A 95 6.78 13.71 13.22
CA ILE A 95 5.40 13.81 13.70
C ILE A 95 4.78 12.41 13.67
N PRO A 96 4.79 11.68 14.81
CA PRO A 96 4.32 10.28 14.88
C PRO A 96 2.87 10.08 14.43
N GLN A 97 2.06 11.12 14.48
CA GLN A 97 0.64 11.07 14.15
C GLN A 97 0.38 10.98 12.65
N GLU A 98 1.24 11.54 11.81
CA GLU A 98 1.08 11.53 10.35
C GLU A 98 1.53 10.21 9.71
N ASN A 99 2.57 9.58 10.26
CA ASN A 99 3.08 8.28 9.81
C ASN A 99 2.30 7.08 10.33
N GLY A 100 1.51 7.27 11.38
CA GLY A 100 0.91 6.18 12.14
C GLY A 100 -0.04 5.28 11.34
N VAL A 101 -0.69 5.79 10.28
CA VAL A 101 -1.65 5.02 9.50
C VAL A 101 -0.95 3.96 8.65
N SER A 102 0.01 4.35 7.83
CA SER A 102 0.74 3.43 6.96
C SER A 102 1.60 2.45 7.74
N GLU A 103 2.30 2.92 8.75
CA GLU A 103 3.15 2.08 9.59
C GLU A 103 2.34 1.01 10.34
N ARG A 104 1.25 1.39 10.98
CA ARG A 104 0.38 0.45 11.69
C ARG A 104 -0.24 -0.57 10.75
N MET A 105 -0.69 -0.15 9.58
CA MET A 105 -1.24 -1.07 8.58
C MET A 105 -0.19 -2.06 8.11
N ASN A 106 1.03 -1.59 7.82
CA ASN A 106 2.11 -2.49 7.40
C ASN A 106 2.52 -3.46 8.51
N MET A 107 2.58 -3.02 9.76
CA MET A 107 2.81 -3.91 10.90
C MET A 107 1.71 -4.98 11.00
N THR A 108 0.46 -4.60 10.88
CA THR A 108 -0.68 -5.53 10.90
C THR A 108 -0.59 -6.55 9.76
N ILE A 109 -0.32 -6.10 8.55
CA ILE A 109 -0.14 -6.98 7.38
C ILE A 109 0.99 -7.98 7.64
N MET A 110 2.14 -7.53 8.10
CA MET A 110 3.31 -8.37 8.34
C MET A 110 3.08 -9.38 9.46
N GLU A 111 2.48 -8.98 10.57
CA GLU A 111 2.17 -9.87 11.68
C GLU A 111 1.16 -10.94 11.29
N ARG A 112 0.08 -10.56 10.63
CA ARG A 112 -0.95 -11.51 10.15
C ARG A 112 -0.40 -12.43 9.05
N ALA A 113 0.38 -11.90 8.14
CA ALA A 113 1.01 -12.70 7.08
C ALA A 113 1.97 -13.75 7.65
N ARG A 114 2.79 -13.35 8.62
CA ARG A 114 3.69 -14.28 9.31
C ARG A 114 2.91 -15.38 10.04
N SER A 115 1.88 -15.00 10.78
CA SER A 115 1.03 -15.96 11.50
C SER A 115 0.36 -16.94 10.55
N MET A 116 -0.26 -16.46 9.47
CA MET A 116 -0.90 -17.31 8.46
C MET A 116 0.08 -18.28 7.82
N ARG A 117 1.26 -17.79 7.42
CA ARG A 117 2.30 -18.63 6.81
C ARG A 117 2.76 -19.74 7.75
N LEU A 118 3.01 -19.42 9.02
CA LEU A 118 3.46 -20.39 10.02
C LEU A 118 2.38 -21.44 10.31
N HIS A 119 1.13 -21.04 10.44
CA HIS A 119 0.03 -21.98 10.68
C HIS A 119 -0.24 -22.91 9.49
N ALA A 120 -0.08 -22.41 8.27
CA ALA A 120 -0.31 -23.17 7.07
C ALA A 120 0.93 -23.94 6.58
N TRP A 121 2.06 -23.80 7.25
CA TRP A 121 3.34 -24.40 6.86
C TRP A 121 3.82 -24.03 5.46
N PHE A 122 3.43 -22.83 4.99
CA PHE A 122 3.86 -22.34 3.69
C PHE A 122 5.36 -21.94 3.70
N PRO A 123 6.12 -22.34 2.67
CA PRO A 123 7.46 -21.82 2.46
C PRO A 123 7.48 -20.29 2.35
N LEU A 124 8.61 -19.67 2.66
CA LEU A 124 8.74 -18.21 2.68
C LEU A 124 8.48 -17.58 1.30
N GLN A 125 8.72 -18.29 0.20
CA GLN A 125 8.46 -17.81 -1.17
C GLN A 125 6.98 -17.50 -1.46
N PHE A 126 6.05 -18.00 -0.66
CA PHE A 126 4.61 -17.74 -0.77
C PHE A 126 4.17 -16.43 -0.10
N TRP A 127 5.10 -15.60 0.35
CA TRP A 127 4.79 -14.39 1.09
C TRP A 127 3.87 -13.42 0.30
N GLU A 128 4.02 -13.33 -1.02
CA GLU A 128 3.18 -12.47 -1.88
C GLU A 128 1.72 -12.90 -1.85
N ASP A 129 1.46 -14.20 -2.02
CA ASP A 129 0.10 -14.76 -1.97
C ASP A 129 -0.52 -14.57 -0.59
N VAL A 130 0.27 -14.75 0.46
CA VAL A 130 -0.18 -14.55 1.84
C VAL A 130 -0.52 -13.09 2.10
N VAL A 131 0.32 -12.15 1.68
CA VAL A 131 0.07 -10.70 1.83
C VAL A 131 -1.19 -10.29 1.08
N ASN A 132 -1.39 -10.75 -0.15
CA ASN A 132 -2.61 -10.47 -0.93
C ASN A 132 -3.87 -10.98 -0.22
N ASN A 133 -3.84 -12.18 0.34
CA ASN A 133 -4.95 -12.74 1.12
C ASN A 133 -5.23 -11.95 2.40
N ILE A 134 -4.20 -11.55 3.12
CA ILE A 134 -4.35 -10.74 4.35
C ILE A 134 -4.99 -9.39 4.03
N VAL A 135 -4.56 -8.71 2.99
CA VAL A 135 -5.16 -7.42 2.59
C VAL A 135 -6.62 -7.59 2.18
N TYR A 136 -6.95 -8.65 1.47
CA TYR A 136 -8.34 -8.99 1.16
C TYR A 136 -9.19 -9.15 2.42
N LEU A 137 -8.71 -9.89 3.41
CA LEU A 137 -9.41 -10.09 4.69
C LEU A 137 -9.55 -8.78 5.48
N ILE A 138 -8.52 -7.97 5.53
CA ILE A 138 -8.56 -6.64 6.19
C ILE A 138 -9.65 -5.77 5.56
N ASN A 139 -9.79 -5.76 4.24
CA ASN A 139 -10.82 -4.99 3.55
C ASN A 139 -12.24 -5.47 3.87
N ILE A 140 -12.44 -6.78 4.03
CA ILE A 140 -13.74 -7.34 4.46
C ILE A 140 -14.07 -6.89 5.88
N GLU A 141 -13.12 -7.01 6.82
CA GLU A 141 -13.31 -6.59 8.22
C GLU A 141 -13.65 -5.09 8.31
N THR A 142 -12.98 -4.27 7.54
CA THR A 142 -13.20 -2.82 7.50
C THR A 142 -14.58 -2.48 6.95
N SER A 143 -15.03 -3.16 5.89
CA SER A 143 -16.36 -2.97 5.31
C SER A 143 -17.46 -3.31 6.30
N ILE A 144 -17.35 -4.42 7.02
CA ILE A 144 -18.31 -4.84 8.05
C ILE A 144 -18.39 -3.80 9.17
N SER A 145 -17.25 -3.26 9.59
CA SER A 145 -17.20 -2.25 10.65
C SER A 145 -17.88 -0.93 10.25
N LEU A 146 -17.78 -0.54 8.98
CA LEU A 146 -18.41 0.66 8.44
C LEU A 146 -19.92 0.49 8.30
N ASP A 147 -20.37 -0.67 7.85
CA ASP A 147 -21.81 -0.99 7.71
C ASP A 147 -22.51 -1.16 9.08
N GLY A 148 -21.80 -1.66 10.08
CA GLY A 148 -22.30 -1.80 11.45
C GLY A 148 -22.35 -0.50 12.24
N GLY A 149 -21.81 0.59 11.74
CA GLY A 149 -21.82 1.91 12.35
C GLY A 149 -23.05 2.77 12.02
N ILE A 150 -24.01 2.25 11.26
CA ILE A 150 -25.27 2.93 10.93
C ILE A 150 -26.39 2.36 11.82
N THR A 151 -26.40 2.77 13.05
CA THR A 151 -27.59 2.71 13.93
C THR A 151 -27.79 4.06 14.59
#